data_7ffeaa490b4380765b7cb50a297a36a4
#
_entry.id   7ffeaa490b4380765b7cb50a297a36a4
#
_cell.length_a   1.000
_cell.length_b   1.000
_cell.length_c   1.000
_cell.angle_alpha   90.00
_cell.angle_beta   90.00
_cell.angle_gamma   90.00
#
_symmetry.space_group_name_H-M   'P 1'
#
loop_
_entity.id
_entity.type
_entity.pdbx_description
1 polymer ?
#
loop_
_entity_poly.entity_id
_entity_poly.type
_entity_poly.pdbx_seq_one_letter_code
_entity_poly.pdbx_strand_id
1 'polypeptide(L)'
;MADDDVKPKKKGKLKWFLLIFFLLLIFGGGAGAWYYFFSDLPGSRLAAQNTTDDGAAAPKTVKTPAMPNLLTAMLDTFLVNLADPLGKRYIKVTFEVEMSGPEVAEELIRQKPKIRDSIIMLLSSKTYADLMPAEAKLDLKNEVTNRLNQILGGPKITRVFLTEMIIQ
;
A
#
# COMPACT_ATOMS: atom_id res chain seq x y z
N MET A 1 30.24 30.87 64.64
CA MET A 1 31.44 30.00 64.49
C MET A 1 30.96 28.61 64.35
N ALA A 2 31.06 28.07 63.14
CA ALA A 2 31.34 26.72 62.73
C ALA A 2 30.87 26.59 61.28
N ASP A 3 31.83 26.62 60.41
CA ASP A 3 31.69 26.32 58.98
C ASP A 3 31.39 24.85 58.83
N ASP A 4 30.28 24.48 58.12
CA ASP A 4 30.02 23.14 57.62
C ASP A 4 30.27 23.10 56.12
N ASP A 5 31.48 22.64 55.80
CA ASP A 5 31.94 22.32 54.46
C ASP A 5 31.12 21.13 53.88
N VAL A 6 30.15 21.42 53.02
CA VAL A 6 29.47 20.40 52.24
C VAL A 6 30.26 20.12 50.95
N LYS A 7 31.06 19.07 50.97
CA LYS A 7 31.74 18.52 49.80
C LYS A 7 30.71 18.00 48.77
N PRO A 8 30.79 18.39 47.47
CA PRO A 8 29.89 17.83 46.46
C PRO A 8 30.26 16.38 46.13
N LYS A 9 29.29 15.49 46.37
CA LYS A 9 29.37 14.07 45.92
C LYS A 9 29.52 14.00 44.41
N LYS A 10 30.65 13.51 43.94
CA LYS A 10 30.91 13.13 42.53
C LYS A 10 29.89 12.07 42.14
N LYS A 11 28.85 12.45 41.42
CA LYS A 11 27.89 11.55 40.78
C LYS A 11 28.62 10.73 39.70
N GLY A 12 28.64 9.42 39.93
CA GLY A 12 29.51 8.47 39.27
C GLY A 12 29.36 8.40 37.75
N LYS A 13 30.47 8.56 37.08
CA LYS A 13 30.67 8.29 35.65
C LYS A 13 30.30 6.84 35.27
N LEU A 14 30.13 5.96 36.27
CA LEU A 14 29.75 4.56 36.12
C LEU A 14 28.35 4.38 35.49
N LYS A 15 27.38 5.26 35.86
CA LYS A 15 26.02 5.21 35.27
C LYS A 15 26.03 5.59 33.80
N TRP A 16 26.90 6.50 33.39
CA TRP A 16 27.06 6.93 32.03
C TRP A 16 27.76 5.87 31.16
N PHE A 17 28.74 5.16 31.74
CA PHE A 17 29.38 4.00 31.10
C PHE A 17 28.42 2.84 30.91
N LEU A 18 27.55 2.56 31.89
CA LEU A 18 26.50 1.54 31.79
C LEU A 18 25.50 1.87 30.67
N LEU A 19 25.14 3.15 30.52
CA LEU A 19 24.19 3.61 29.51
C LEU A 19 24.79 3.49 28.09
N ILE A 20 26.07 3.84 27.93
CA ILE A 20 26.80 3.67 26.66
C ILE A 20 26.95 2.18 26.31
N PHE A 21 27.27 1.33 27.29
CA PHE A 21 27.41 -0.11 27.09
C PHE A 21 26.08 -0.75 26.67
N PHE A 22 24.96 -0.31 27.28
CA PHE A 22 23.64 -0.79 26.92
C PHE A 22 23.19 -0.31 25.54
N LEU A 23 23.55 0.91 25.15
CA LEU A 23 23.33 1.45 23.81
C LEU A 23 24.14 0.70 22.75
N LEU A 24 25.38 0.31 23.06
CA LEU A 24 26.25 -0.47 22.17
C LEU A 24 25.76 -1.92 22.00
N LEU A 25 25.12 -2.50 23.05
CA LEU A 25 24.50 -3.82 22.99
C LEU A 25 23.23 -3.82 22.12
N ILE A 26 22.42 -2.75 22.18
CA ILE A 26 21.24 -2.60 21.34
C ILE A 26 21.61 -2.38 19.87
N PHE A 27 22.61 -1.51 19.60
CA PHE A 27 23.07 -1.26 18.23
C PHE A 27 23.90 -2.39 17.63
N GLY A 28 24.76 -3.06 18.42
CA GLY A 28 25.59 -4.17 17.97
C GLY A 28 24.82 -5.49 17.82
N GLY A 29 23.88 -5.77 18.74
CA GLY A 29 23.03 -6.96 18.68
C GLY A 29 21.92 -6.87 17.65
N GLY A 30 21.36 -5.67 17.45
CA GLY A 30 20.29 -5.45 16.47
C GLY A 30 20.74 -5.61 15.02
N ALA A 31 21.93 -5.16 14.67
CA ALA A 31 22.50 -5.30 13.32
C ALA A 31 22.80 -6.75 12.95
N GLY A 32 23.30 -7.54 13.90
CA GLY A 32 23.58 -8.97 13.70
C GLY A 32 22.30 -9.82 13.56
N ALA A 33 21.31 -9.57 14.40
CA ALA A 33 20.02 -10.27 14.35
C ALA A 33 19.21 -9.88 13.09
N TRP A 34 19.30 -8.62 12.66
CA TRP A 34 18.65 -8.16 11.45
C TRP A 34 19.28 -8.76 10.19
N TYR A 35 20.63 -8.90 10.17
CA TYR A 35 21.35 -9.56 9.08
C TYR A 35 21.00 -11.05 9.00
N TYR A 36 20.91 -11.75 10.14
CA TYR A 36 20.57 -13.18 10.18
C TYR A 36 19.10 -13.44 9.81
N PHE A 37 18.19 -12.58 10.20
CA PHE A 37 16.76 -12.74 9.89
C PHE A 37 16.42 -12.33 8.44
N PHE A 38 17.17 -11.38 7.86
CA PHE A 38 16.93 -10.91 6.50
C PHE A 38 17.67 -11.72 5.41
N SER A 39 18.69 -12.51 5.78
CA SER A 39 19.43 -13.37 4.82
C SER A 39 18.69 -14.66 4.45
N ASP A 40 17.63 -15.03 5.18
CA ASP A 40 16.82 -16.24 4.91
C ASP A 40 15.53 -15.97 4.14
N LEU A 41 15.38 -14.79 3.53
CA LEU A 41 14.28 -14.56 2.58
C LEU A 41 14.57 -15.32 1.27
N PRO A 42 13.67 -16.22 0.80
CA PRO A 42 13.89 -17.03 -0.40
C PRO A 42 13.75 -16.25 -1.71
N GLY A 43 14.42 -15.11 -1.81
CA GLY A 43 14.38 -14.22 -2.98
C GLY A 43 15.73 -13.85 -3.59
N SER A 44 16.87 -14.20 -2.98
CA SER A 44 18.19 -13.72 -3.44
C SER A 44 19.06 -14.77 -4.16
N ARG A 45 18.46 -15.87 -4.68
CA ARG A 45 19.21 -16.84 -5.48
C ARG A 45 18.91 -16.72 -6.98
N LEU A 46 19.20 -15.57 -7.56
CA LEU A 46 19.25 -15.40 -9.02
C LEU A 46 20.50 -14.60 -9.41
N ALA A 47 21.68 -15.16 -9.14
CA ALA A 47 22.90 -14.80 -9.88
C ALA A 47 24.01 -15.80 -9.54
N ALA A 48 24.22 -16.74 -10.41
CA ALA A 48 25.42 -17.51 -10.67
C ALA A 48 25.15 -19.01 -10.67
N GLN A 49 24.94 -19.55 -11.88
CA GLN A 49 25.50 -20.81 -12.35
C GLN A 49 25.21 -20.99 -13.84
N ASN A 50 26.12 -20.51 -14.66
CA ASN A 50 26.41 -21.14 -15.94
C ASN A 50 27.59 -22.09 -15.69
N THR A 51 27.42 -23.38 -15.92
CA THR A 51 28.32 -24.22 -16.71
C THR A 51 27.86 -25.67 -16.73
N THR A 52 27.65 -26.12 -17.97
CA THR A 52 27.96 -27.43 -18.60
C THR A 52 27.39 -28.75 -18.04
N ASP A 53 26.49 -29.28 -18.80
CA ASP A 53 26.59 -30.50 -19.66
C ASP A 53 26.01 -31.81 -19.11
N ASP A 54 25.27 -32.44 -20.05
CA ASP A 54 24.92 -33.84 -20.26
C ASP A 54 23.66 -34.43 -19.60
N GLY A 55 22.69 -34.61 -20.48
CA GLY A 55 22.01 -35.92 -20.69
C GLY A 55 20.81 -36.25 -19.81
N ALA A 56 19.64 -36.22 -20.45
CA ALA A 56 18.48 -37.06 -20.22
C ALA A 56 17.21 -36.44 -19.63
N ALA A 57 16.15 -36.50 -20.43
CA ALA A 57 14.72 -36.49 -20.12
C ALA A 57 14.14 -35.15 -19.60
N ALA A 58 13.61 -34.37 -20.54
CA ALA A 58 12.75 -33.20 -20.29
C ALA A 58 11.53 -33.56 -19.41
N PRO A 59 11.35 -32.91 -18.27
CA PRO A 59 10.04 -32.78 -17.67
C PRO A 59 9.27 -31.77 -18.55
N LYS A 60 8.11 -32.17 -19.05
CA LYS A 60 7.17 -31.29 -19.73
C LYS A 60 6.92 -30.05 -18.86
N THR A 61 7.48 -28.93 -19.24
CA THR A 61 7.13 -27.65 -18.73
C THR A 61 5.62 -27.46 -18.91
N VAL A 62 4.88 -27.62 -17.84
CA VAL A 62 3.52 -27.11 -17.78
C VAL A 62 3.67 -25.59 -17.99
N LYS A 63 3.32 -25.16 -19.22
CA LYS A 63 3.16 -23.73 -19.49
C LYS A 63 2.10 -23.25 -18.51
N THR A 64 2.51 -22.69 -17.38
CA THR A 64 1.67 -21.79 -16.59
C THR A 64 1.12 -20.78 -17.60
N PRO A 65 -0.20 -20.63 -17.76
CA PRO A 65 -0.73 -19.59 -18.62
C PRO A 65 -0.07 -18.30 -18.15
N ALA A 66 0.64 -17.62 -19.07
CA ALA A 66 1.15 -16.29 -18.78
C ALA A 66 -0.07 -15.49 -18.35
N MET A 67 -0.15 -15.17 -17.04
CA MET A 67 -1.15 -14.22 -16.58
C MET A 67 -0.97 -12.98 -17.44
N PRO A 68 -2.02 -12.49 -18.11
CA PRO A 68 -1.94 -11.24 -18.82
C PRO A 68 -1.34 -10.24 -17.84
N ASN A 69 -0.37 -9.48 -18.30
CA ASN A 69 0.33 -8.48 -17.49
C ASN A 69 -0.71 -7.42 -17.10
N LEU A 70 -1.50 -7.73 -16.08
CA LEU A 70 -2.58 -6.89 -15.57
C LEU A 70 -1.92 -5.70 -14.91
N LEU A 71 -1.86 -4.62 -15.67
CA LEU A 71 -1.39 -3.33 -15.15
C LEU A 71 -2.49 -2.78 -14.26
N THR A 72 -2.29 -2.89 -12.96
CA THR A 72 -3.19 -2.32 -11.97
C THR A 72 -2.56 -1.10 -11.30
N ALA A 73 -3.40 -0.14 -10.91
CA ALA A 73 -3.02 1.02 -10.14
C ALA A 73 -4.02 1.25 -9.01
N MET A 74 -3.50 1.53 -7.82
CA MET A 74 -4.33 1.89 -6.67
C MET A 74 -4.63 3.39 -6.73
N LEU A 75 -5.91 3.75 -6.61
CA LEU A 75 -6.33 5.13 -6.42
C LEU A 75 -6.20 5.51 -4.94
N ASP A 76 -6.13 6.83 -4.68
CA ASP A 76 -6.15 7.33 -3.30
C ASP A 76 -7.44 6.92 -2.60
N THR A 77 -7.37 6.77 -1.29
CA THR A 77 -8.55 6.56 -0.46
C THR A 77 -9.45 7.79 -0.47
N PHE A 78 -10.75 7.57 -0.65
CA PHE A 78 -11.79 8.59 -0.59
C PHE A 78 -12.51 8.53 0.76
N LEU A 79 -12.67 9.68 1.40
CA LEU A 79 -13.51 9.86 2.57
C LEU A 79 -14.52 10.95 2.24
N VAL A 80 -15.81 10.59 2.14
CA VAL A 80 -16.85 11.47 1.61
C VAL A 80 -18.14 11.33 2.42
N ASN A 81 -18.84 12.44 2.65
CA ASN A 81 -20.17 12.42 3.24
C ASN A 81 -21.18 11.93 2.23
N LEU A 82 -22.08 11.04 2.64
CA LEU A 82 -23.20 10.55 1.83
C LEU A 82 -24.36 11.56 1.81
N ALA A 83 -25.22 11.44 0.78
CA ALA A 83 -26.43 12.25 0.62
C ALA A 83 -27.58 11.82 1.53
N ASP A 84 -27.29 11.25 2.69
CA ASP A 84 -28.33 10.81 3.62
C ASP A 84 -29.09 12.00 4.22
N PRO A 85 -30.43 11.91 4.35
CA PRO A 85 -31.28 12.98 4.89
C PRO A 85 -30.88 13.42 6.30
N LEU A 86 -30.30 12.52 7.09
CA LEU A 86 -29.82 12.78 8.45
C LEU A 86 -28.38 13.34 8.47
N GLY A 87 -27.72 13.46 7.31
CA GLY A 87 -26.47 14.19 7.10
C GLY A 87 -25.26 13.73 7.90
N LYS A 88 -25.26 12.52 8.47
CA LYS A 88 -24.25 12.09 9.45
C LYS A 88 -23.43 10.89 9.04
N ARG A 89 -23.64 10.35 7.83
CA ARG A 89 -22.91 9.17 7.37
C ARG A 89 -21.82 9.55 6.39
N TYR A 90 -20.68 8.90 6.53
CA TYR A 90 -19.59 9.02 5.57
C TYR A 90 -19.13 7.65 5.09
N ILE A 91 -18.64 7.62 3.88
CA ILE A 91 -18.01 6.45 3.26
C ILE A 91 -16.51 6.65 3.19
N LYS A 92 -15.76 5.63 3.62
CA LYS A 92 -14.34 5.46 3.30
C LYS A 92 -14.22 4.36 2.26
N VAL A 93 -13.63 4.65 1.12
CA VAL A 93 -13.51 3.69 0.02
C VAL A 93 -12.16 3.81 -0.68
N THR A 94 -11.60 2.66 -1.08
CA THR A 94 -10.39 2.58 -1.89
C THR A 94 -10.67 1.73 -3.12
N PHE A 95 -10.25 2.22 -4.28
CA PHE A 95 -10.38 1.53 -5.56
C PHE A 95 -9.01 1.15 -6.11
N GLU A 96 -8.95 0.00 -6.74
CA GLU A 96 -7.86 -0.41 -7.61
C GLU A 96 -8.40 -0.51 -9.04
N VAL A 97 -7.64 -0.04 -10.01
CA VAL A 97 -8.06 0.00 -11.41
C VAL A 97 -7.13 -0.84 -12.27
N GLU A 98 -7.73 -1.60 -13.18
CA GLU A 98 -7.04 -2.35 -14.22
C GLU A 98 -6.99 -1.50 -15.49
N MET A 99 -5.79 -1.31 -16.01
CA MET A 99 -5.51 -0.46 -17.16
C MET A 99 -5.30 -1.29 -18.43
N SER A 100 -5.65 -0.71 -19.59
CA SER A 100 -5.45 -1.34 -20.90
C SER A 100 -3.98 -1.35 -21.35
N GLY A 101 -3.14 -0.47 -20.81
CA GLY A 101 -1.74 -0.37 -21.17
C GLY A 101 -0.95 0.49 -20.18
N PRO A 102 0.41 0.43 -20.23
CA PRO A 102 1.28 1.14 -19.29
C PRO A 102 1.20 2.66 -19.42
N GLU A 103 0.88 3.16 -20.61
CA GLU A 103 0.73 4.60 -20.87
C GLU A 103 -0.42 5.25 -20.10
N VAL A 104 -1.42 4.44 -19.70
CA VAL A 104 -2.57 4.90 -18.91
C VAL A 104 -2.16 5.35 -17.51
N ALA A 105 -1.10 4.76 -16.95
CA ALA A 105 -0.60 5.13 -15.62
C ALA A 105 -0.17 6.60 -15.54
N GLU A 106 0.54 7.09 -16.55
CA GLU A 106 0.96 8.49 -16.61
C GLU A 106 -0.24 9.43 -16.76
N GLU A 107 -1.25 9.03 -17.54
CA GLU A 107 -2.48 9.79 -17.67
C GLU A 107 -3.29 9.84 -16.38
N LEU A 108 -3.38 8.74 -15.65
CA LEU A 108 -4.01 8.71 -14.33
C LEU A 108 -3.36 9.71 -13.37
N ILE A 109 -2.03 9.78 -13.35
CA ILE A 109 -1.29 10.74 -12.54
C ILE A 109 -1.59 12.18 -13.00
N ARG A 110 -1.54 12.45 -14.29
CA ARG A 110 -1.81 13.77 -14.85
C ARG A 110 -3.23 14.26 -14.61
N GLN A 111 -4.22 13.36 -14.69
CA GLN A 111 -5.63 13.67 -14.51
C GLN A 111 -6.13 13.45 -13.08
N LYS A 112 -5.23 13.10 -12.16
CA LYS A 112 -5.56 12.77 -10.76
C LYS A 112 -6.51 13.77 -10.08
N PRO A 113 -6.36 15.10 -10.20
CA PRO A 113 -7.29 16.05 -9.60
C PRO A 113 -8.71 15.93 -10.13
N LYS A 114 -8.88 15.77 -11.46
CA LYS A 114 -10.19 15.61 -12.10
C LYS A 114 -10.85 14.29 -11.73
N ILE A 115 -10.05 13.22 -11.67
CA ILE A 115 -10.51 11.90 -11.24
C ILE A 115 -11.03 11.98 -9.82
N ARG A 116 -10.24 12.59 -8.92
CA ARG A 116 -10.61 12.72 -7.51
C ARG A 116 -11.91 13.51 -7.34
N ASP A 117 -12.04 14.66 -7.99
CA ASP A 117 -13.23 15.49 -7.97
C ASP A 117 -14.46 14.70 -8.44
N SER A 118 -14.37 14.06 -9.61
CA SER A 118 -15.48 13.29 -10.19
C SER A 118 -15.95 12.12 -9.31
N ILE A 119 -15.01 11.43 -8.65
CA ILE A 119 -15.36 10.33 -7.74
C ILE A 119 -15.98 10.88 -6.45
N ILE A 120 -15.48 11.98 -5.90
CA ILE A 120 -16.08 12.64 -4.74
C ILE A 120 -17.53 13.04 -5.04
N MET A 121 -17.78 13.67 -6.19
CA MET A 121 -19.12 14.05 -6.62
C MET A 121 -20.04 12.85 -6.76
N LEU A 122 -19.55 11.75 -7.35
CA LEU A 122 -20.29 10.49 -7.47
C LEU A 122 -20.66 9.95 -6.10
N LEU A 123 -19.73 9.83 -5.19
CA LEU A 123 -19.95 9.26 -3.86
C LEU A 123 -20.89 10.14 -3.02
N SER A 124 -20.72 11.48 -3.12
CA SER A 124 -21.57 12.45 -2.41
C SER A 124 -23.03 12.44 -2.88
N SER A 125 -23.31 11.91 -4.06
CA SER A 125 -24.68 11.78 -4.58
C SER A 125 -25.39 10.50 -4.13
N LYS A 126 -24.69 9.55 -3.50
CA LYS A 126 -25.23 8.27 -3.04
C LYS A 126 -25.69 8.34 -1.59
N THR A 127 -26.78 7.66 -1.29
CA THR A 127 -27.23 7.43 0.09
C THR A 127 -26.74 6.08 0.61
N TYR A 128 -26.86 5.87 1.91
CA TYR A 128 -26.59 4.55 2.51
C TYR A 128 -27.44 3.44 1.89
N ALA A 129 -28.72 3.73 1.67
CA ALA A 129 -29.66 2.77 1.06
C ALA A 129 -29.23 2.39 -0.37
N ASP A 130 -28.66 3.33 -1.12
CA ASP A 130 -28.17 3.07 -2.48
C ASP A 130 -26.93 2.18 -2.51
N LEU A 131 -26.16 2.10 -1.42
CA LEU A 131 -24.88 1.38 -1.36
C LEU A 131 -24.97 0.03 -0.64
N MET A 132 -26.07 -0.25 0.06
CA MET A 132 -26.23 -1.48 0.85
C MET A 132 -26.41 -2.75 0.02
N PRO A 133 -27.22 -2.76 -1.06
CA PRO A 133 -27.40 -3.96 -1.87
C PRO A 133 -26.09 -4.46 -2.48
N ALA A 134 -25.96 -5.78 -2.66
CA ALA A 134 -24.77 -6.36 -3.28
C ALA A 134 -24.59 -5.89 -4.73
N GLU A 135 -25.70 -5.76 -5.47
CA GLU A 135 -25.75 -5.24 -6.83
C GLU A 135 -25.24 -3.80 -6.92
N ALA A 136 -25.56 -2.97 -5.93
CA ALA A 136 -25.14 -1.57 -5.89
C ALA A 136 -23.61 -1.40 -5.87
N LYS A 137 -22.88 -2.36 -5.30
CA LYS A 137 -21.42 -2.35 -5.35
C LYS A 137 -20.88 -2.62 -6.75
N LEU A 138 -21.58 -3.43 -7.54
CA LEU A 138 -21.26 -3.67 -8.94
C LEU A 138 -21.56 -2.41 -9.77
N ASP A 139 -22.72 -1.79 -9.54
CA ASP A 139 -23.11 -0.55 -10.21
C ASP A 139 -22.12 0.57 -9.91
N LEU A 140 -21.72 0.72 -8.64
CA LEU A 140 -20.71 1.70 -8.24
C LEU A 140 -19.38 1.50 -9.00
N LYS A 141 -18.90 0.24 -9.12
CA LYS A 141 -17.69 -0.05 -9.90
C LYS A 141 -17.84 0.33 -11.37
N ASN A 142 -19.00 0.04 -11.96
CA ASN A 142 -19.29 0.39 -13.35
C ASN A 142 -19.36 1.92 -13.54
N GLU A 143 -20.01 2.63 -12.62
CA GLU A 143 -20.08 4.10 -12.66
C GLU A 143 -18.68 4.72 -12.55
N VAL A 144 -17.83 4.22 -11.63
CA VAL A 144 -16.44 4.67 -11.49
C VAL A 144 -15.66 4.37 -12.78
N THR A 145 -15.79 3.18 -13.36
CA THR A 145 -15.15 2.83 -14.64
C THR A 145 -15.54 3.82 -15.75
N ASN A 146 -16.83 4.12 -15.88
CA ASN A 146 -17.34 5.05 -16.88
C ASN A 146 -16.80 6.46 -16.67
N ARG A 147 -16.76 6.96 -15.43
CA ARG A 147 -16.22 8.28 -15.09
C ARG A 147 -14.74 8.39 -15.43
N LEU A 148 -13.95 7.37 -15.07
CA LEU A 148 -12.53 7.32 -15.39
C LEU A 148 -12.30 7.36 -16.91
N ASN A 149 -13.02 6.54 -17.65
CA ASN A 149 -12.91 6.46 -19.11
C ASN A 149 -13.34 7.77 -19.80
N GLN A 150 -14.34 8.47 -19.29
CA GLN A 150 -14.70 9.81 -19.78
C GLN A 150 -13.57 10.81 -19.57
N ILE A 151 -12.93 10.82 -18.41
CA ILE A 151 -11.83 11.75 -18.09
C ILE A 151 -10.59 11.45 -18.91
N LEU A 152 -10.29 10.16 -19.10
CA LEU A 152 -9.12 9.69 -19.84
C LEU A 152 -9.32 9.74 -21.38
N GLY A 153 -10.54 10.00 -21.85
CA GLY A 153 -10.85 10.14 -23.27
C GLY A 153 -10.89 8.80 -24.05
N GLY A 154 -11.30 7.71 -23.41
CA GLY A 154 -11.48 6.42 -24.08
C GLY A 154 -11.55 5.24 -23.09
N PRO A 155 -11.74 4.00 -23.59
CA PRO A 155 -11.85 2.80 -22.76
C PRO A 155 -10.47 2.32 -22.27
N LYS A 156 -9.81 3.15 -21.46
CA LYS A 156 -8.46 2.92 -20.93
C LYS A 156 -8.47 2.13 -19.62
N ILE A 157 -9.56 2.19 -18.87
CA ILE A 157 -9.80 1.40 -17.67
C ILE A 157 -10.72 0.25 -18.05
N THR A 158 -10.21 -0.98 -17.90
CA THR A 158 -10.93 -2.20 -18.24
C THR A 158 -11.79 -2.68 -17.09
N ARG A 159 -11.33 -2.48 -15.86
CA ARG A 159 -12.03 -2.92 -14.65
C ARG A 159 -11.69 -2.08 -13.44
N VAL A 160 -12.64 -1.94 -12.52
CA VAL A 160 -12.45 -1.32 -11.21
C VAL A 160 -12.72 -2.35 -10.12
N PHE A 161 -11.80 -2.45 -9.17
CA PHE A 161 -11.93 -3.28 -7.98
C PHE A 161 -12.17 -2.39 -6.77
N LEU A 162 -13.06 -2.83 -5.91
CA LEU A 162 -13.34 -2.20 -4.63
C LEU A 162 -12.52 -2.96 -3.56
N THR A 163 -11.44 -2.37 -3.09
CA THR A 163 -10.51 -3.02 -2.16
C THR A 163 -10.84 -2.75 -0.69
N GLU A 164 -11.45 -1.60 -0.41
CA GLU A 164 -11.92 -1.24 0.92
C GLU A 164 -13.22 -0.45 0.81
N MET A 165 -14.20 -0.74 1.66
CA MET A 165 -15.44 0.02 1.78
C MET A 165 -15.97 -0.04 3.21
N ILE A 166 -16.02 1.11 3.88
CA ILE A 166 -16.55 1.27 5.22
C ILE A 166 -17.53 2.43 5.19
N ILE A 167 -18.73 2.22 5.75
CA ILE A 167 -19.74 3.27 5.93
C ILE A 167 -20.00 3.42 7.43
N GLN A 168 -19.89 4.62 7.94
CA GLN A 168 -20.12 4.95 9.35
C GLN A 168 -21.08 6.13 9.48
#